data_11f6671af1aec7f48036de5c8820a177
#
_entry.id   11f6671af1aec7f48036de5c8820a177
#
_cell.length_a   1.000
_cell.length_b   1.000
_cell.length_c   1.000
_cell.angle_alpha   90.00
_cell.angle_beta   90.00
_cell.angle_gamma   90.00
#
_symmetry.space_group_name_H-M   'P 1'
#
loop_
_entity.id
_entity.type
_entity.pdbx_description
1 polymer ?
#
loop_
_entity_poly.entity_id
_entity_poly.type
_entity_poly.pdbx_seq_one_letter_code
_entity_poly.pdbx_strand_id
1 'polypeptide(L)'
;MKRIFFVFGLIALFLTTPVLAAGDAAAGKLKTASCAGCHGQDGNSAIAAFPKLSGLGEKYLTSQLRHIKAGERVISEMTGILDYMSDQDLQDMAAYYNSKEIQISGAKEITLIGINDPQKVLEMGENLYRAGNLKTGVAACVACHSPSGKGNGPAGYPALGGQYAEYTEKQLLAYRSGERNSGANAKIMQGVAKALTNKEIKALANYISGLN
;
A
#
# COMPACT_ATOMS: atom_id res chain seq x y z
N MET A 1 -13.24 65.26 -39.43
CA MET A 1 -13.39 63.81 -39.40
C MET A 1 -12.70 63.28 -38.18
N LYS A 2 -13.45 62.92 -37.08
CA LYS A 2 -12.89 62.39 -35.82
C LYS A 2 -12.87 60.84 -35.93
N ARG A 3 -11.66 60.25 -35.87
CA ARG A 3 -11.49 58.79 -35.83
C ARG A 3 -11.58 58.33 -34.38
N ILE A 4 -12.62 57.53 -34.07
CA ILE A 4 -12.79 56.89 -32.77
C ILE A 4 -12.06 55.55 -32.84
N PHE A 5 -10.97 55.37 -32.03
CA PHE A 5 -10.30 54.10 -31.83
C PHE A 5 -11.03 53.31 -30.72
N PHE A 6 -11.66 52.21 -31.07
CA PHE A 6 -12.16 51.22 -30.11
C PHE A 6 -11.00 50.34 -29.68
N VAL A 7 -10.58 50.47 -28.44
CA VAL A 7 -9.65 49.54 -27.81
C VAL A 7 -10.46 48.34 -27.28
N PHE A 8 -10.39 47.21 -27.94
CA PHE A 8 -10.92 45.94 -27.42
C PHE A 8 -9.97 45.43 -26.36
N GLY A 9 -10.33 45.58 -25.08
CA GLY A 9 -9.61 44.96 -23.96
C GLY A 9 -9.89 43.44 -23.96
N LEU A 10 -8.89 42.63 -24.25
CA LEU A 10 -8.93 41.19 -24.14
C LEU A 10 -8.88 40.83 -22.65
N ILE A 11 -10.01 40.46 -22.03
CA ILE A 11 -10.06 39.92 -20.66
C ILE A 11 -9.63 38.47 -20.77
N ALA A 12 -8.37 38.16 -20.43
CA ALA A 12 -7.89 36.78 -20.29
C ALA A 12 -8.50 36.19 -19.02
N LEU A 13 -9.47 35.29 -19.18
CA LEU A 13 -10.05 34.49 -18.11
C LEU A 13 -9.00 33.43 -17.72
N PHE A 14 -8.26 33.67 -16.65
CA PHE A 14 -7.40 32.63 -16.04
C PHE A 14 -8.28 31.57 -15.40
N LEU A 15 -8.51 30.46 -16.10
CA LEU A 15 -9.06 29.24 -15.55
C LEU A 15 -8.02 28.65 -14.60
N THR A 16 -8.12 28.95 -13.32
CA THR A 16 -7.33 28.26 -12.28
C THR A 16 -7.88 26.84 -12.15
N THR A 17 -7.25 25.90 -12.82
CA THR A 17 -7.49 24.47 -12.50
C THR A 17 -7.02 24.22 -11.08
N PRO A 18 -7.82 23.57 -10.21
CA PRO A 18 -7.34 23.19 -8.89
C PRO A 18 -6.18 22.20 -9.10
N VAL A 19 -4.97 22.63 -8.81
CA VAL A 19 -3.84 21.74 -8.66
C VAL A 19 -4.14 20.96 -7.37
N LEU A 20 -4.43 19.67 -7.48
CA LEU A 20 -4.46 18.81 -6.31
C LEU A 20 -3.06 18.88 -5.69
N ALA A 21 -2.96 19.51 -4.55
CA ALA A 21 -1.69 19.64 -3.84
C ALA A 21 -1.25 18.22 -3.42
N ALA A 22 0.05 17.94 -3.57
CA ALA A 22 0.65 16.76 -2.93
C ALA A 22 0.43 16.86 -1.42
N GLY A 23 0.38 15.73 -0.72
CA GLY A 23 0.20 15.73 0.73
C GLY A 23 1.35 16.45 1.46
N ASP A 24 1.02 17.20 2.51
CA ASP A 24 1.99 17.85 3.40
C ASP A 24 2.29 16.92 4.59
N ALA A 25 3.51 16.35 4.61
CA ALA A 25 3.94 15.46 5.68
C ALA A 25 3.99 16.12 7.07
N ALA A 26 4.25 17.44 7.16
CA ALA A 26 4.26 18.15 8.44
C ALA A 26 2.84 18.33 8.98
N ALA A 27 1.89 18.69 8.13
CA ALA A 27 0.48 18.76 8.45
C ALA A 27 -0.06 17.36 8.81
N GLY A 28 0.33 16.33 8.05
CA GLY A 28 -0.05 14.93 8.28
C GLY A 28 0.37 14.42 9.65
N LYS A 29 1.59 14.74 10.11
CA LYS A 29 2.07 14.38 11.44
C LYS A 29 1.09 14.79 12.55
N LEU A 30 0.52 15.97 12.45
CA LEU A 30 -0.41 16.50 13.47
C LEU A 30 -1.75 15.74 13.50
N LYS A 31 -2.10 15.07 12.41
CA LYS A 31 -3.37 14.36 12.22
C LYS A 31 -3.29 12.86 12.55
N THR A 32 -2.07 12.32 12.73
CA THR A 32 -1.85 10.88 12.95
C THR A 32 -1.83 10.47 14.42
N ALA A 33 -2.15 11.37 15.36
CA ALA A 33 -2.11 11.05 16.81
C ALA A 33 -3.00 9.85 17.19
N SER A 34 -4.21 9.76 16.61
CA SER A 34 -5.12 8.62 16.83
C SER A 34 -4.65 7.32 16.17
N CYS A 35 -3.84 7.40 15.13
CA CYS A 35 -3.31 6.24 14.40
C CYS A 35 -2.13 5.60 15.14
N ALA A 36 -1.37 6.43 15.91
CA ALA A 36 -0.11 6.05 16.54
C ALA A 36 -0.29 4.91 17.57
N GLY A 37 -1.46 4.81 18.21
CA GLY A 37 -1.74 3.76 19.19
C GLY A 37 -1.65 2.33 18.63
N CYS A 38 -2.03 2.16 17.36
CA CYS A 38 -2.00 0.87 16.67
C CYS A 38 -0.83 0.75 15.70
N HIS A 39 -0.54 1.83 14.95
CA HIS A 39 0.44 1.80 13.87
C HIS A 39 1.83 2.34 14.24
N GLY A 40 2.03 2.80 15.48
CA GLY A 40 3.26 3.49 15.88
C GLY A 40 3.28 4.95 15.42
N GLN A 41 4.06 5.79 16.13
CA GLN A 41 4.14 7.22 15.81
C GLN A 41 4.72 7.49 14.41
N ASP A 42 5.67 6.67 14.00
CA ASP A 42 6.33 6.74 12.68
C ASP A 42 5.72 5.79 11.66
N GLY A 43 4.65 5.07 12.01
CA GLY A 43 4.03 4.05 11.16
C GLY A 43 4.69 2.68 11.24
N ASN A 44 5.67 2.46 12.14
CA ASN A 44 6.23 1.15 12.43
C ASN A 44 5.52 0.54 13.64
N SER A 45 4.39 -0.11 13.39
CA SER A 45 3.68 -0.83 14.45
C SER A 45 4.58 -1.81 15.19
N ALA A 46 4.46 -1.86 16.51
CA ALA A 46 5.15 -2.85 17.33
C ALA A 46 4.41 -4.21 17.38
N ILE A 47 3.19 -4.28 16.86
CA ILE A 47 2.29 -5.44 16.97
C ILE A 47 1.92 -5.92 15.57
N ALA A 48 2.19 -7.20 15.28
CA ALA A 48 1.93 -7.79 13.96
C ALA A 48 0.45 -7.81 13.52
N ALA A 49 -0.48 -7.64 14.46
CA ALA A 49 -1.91 -7.50 14.16
C ALA A 49 -2.22 -6.21 13.38
N PHE A 50 -1.41 -5.17 13.54
CA PHE A 50 -1.55 -3.90 12.84
C PHE A 50 -0.42 -3.73 11.81
N PRO A 51 -0.72 -3.40 10.56
CA PRO A 51 0.32 -3.24 9.55
C PRO A 51 1.22 -2.05 9.82
N LYS A 52 2.47 -2.15 9.37
CA LYS A 52 3.33 -1.00 9.22
C LYS A 52 2.83 -0.13 8.07
N LEU A 53 2.88 1.18 8.27
CA LEU A 53 2.44 2.19 7.29
C LEU A 53 3.62 2.94 6.67
N SER A 54 4.81 2.88 7.31
CA SER A 54 6.02 3.57 6.88
C SER A 54 6.44 3.18 5.48
N GLY A 55 6.69 4.17 4.62
CA GLY A 55 7.26 3.97 3.28
C GLY A 55 6.39 3.20 2.28
N LEU A 56 5.11 2.98 2.57
CA LEU A 56 4.24 2.15 1.70
C LEU A 56 3.87 2.81 0.35
N GLY A 57 4.19 4.08 0.17
CA GLY A 57 3.81 4.86 -1.01
C GLY A 57 2.58 5.74 -0.75
N GLU A 58 2.73 7.04 -0.96
CA GLU A 58 1.69 8.05 -0.67
C GLU A 58 0.40 7.77 -1.45
N LYS A 59 0.49 7.52 -2.76
CA LYS A 59 -0.68 7.24 -3.61
C LYS A 59 -1.43 5.99 -3.15
N TYR A 60 -0.71 4.95 -2.74
CA TYR A 60 -1.32 3.75 -2.19
C TYR A 60 -2.01 4.03 -0.86
N LEU A 61 -1.33 4.67 0.08
CA LEU A 61 -1.88 4.99 1.41
C LEU A 61 -3.13 5.86 1.27
N THR A 62 -3.06 6.94 0.49
CA THR A 62 -4.22 7.83 0.23
C THR A 62 -5.40 7.04 -0.32
N SER A 63 -5.17 6.17 -1.30
CA SER A 63 -6.23 5.32 -1.87
C SER A 63 -6.84 4.39 -0.81
N GLN A 64 -6.02 3.76 0.03
CA GLN A 64 -6.53 2.87 1.08
C GLN A 64 -7.33 3.62 2.15
N LEU A 65 -6.87 4.80 2.58
CA LEU A 65 -7.59 5.64 3.53
C LEU A 65 -8.96 6.08 2.97
N ARG A 66 -9.01 6.47 1.69
CA ARG A 66 -10.27 6.80 1.01
C ARG A 66 -11.24 5.61 0.97
N HIS A 67 -10.76 4.42 0.60
CA HIS A 67 -11.61 3.22 0.55
C HIS A 67 -12.10 2.81 1.94
N ILE A 68 -11.29 2.97 2.99
CA ILE A 68 -11.71 2.69 4.37
C ILE A 68 -12.76 3.71 4.81
N LYS A 69 -12.52 5.00 4.59
CA LYS A 69 -13.47 6.07 4.91
C LYS A 69 -14.81 5.88 4.20
N ALA A 70 -14.78 5.48 2.93
CA ALA A 70 -15.99 5.23 2.12
C ALA A 70 -16.71 3.91 2.47
N GLY A 71 -16.16 3.09 3.39
CA GLY A 71 -16.71 1.78 3.71
C GLY A 71 -16.51 0.71 2.61
N GLU A 72 -15.77 1.04 1.56
CA GLU A 72 -15.46 0.10 0.47
C GLU A 72 -14.42 -0.94 0.88
N ARG A 73 -13.51 -0.58 1.79
CA ARG A 73 -12.58 -1.48 2.46
C ARG A 73 -12.95 -1.57 3.93
N VAL A 74 -13.63 -2.63 4.31
CA VAL A 74 -14.07 -2.82 5.70
C VAL A 74 -12.91 -3.34 6.55
N ILE A 75 -12.57 -2.58 7.60
CA ILE A 75 -11.63 -2.95 8.65
C ILE A 75 -12.29 -2.54 9.97
N SER A 76 -12.78 -3.51 10.73
CA SER A 76 -13.58 -3.27 11.94
C SER A 76 -12.89 -2.33 12.93
N GLU A 77 -11.58 -2.49 13.11
CA GLU A 77 -10.75 -1.71 14.03
C GLU A 77 -10.56 -0.25 13.57
N MET A 78 -10.85 0.06 12.31
CA MET A 78 -10.74 1.41 11.74
C MET A 78 -12.10 2.09 11.49
N THR A 79 -13.20 1.42 11.81
CA THR A 79 -14.56 1.97 11.61
C THR A 79 -14.73 3.28 12.37
N GLY A 80 -15.15 4.33 11.66
CA GLY A 80 -15.42 5.65 12.22
C GLY A 80 -14.18 6.54 12.43
N ILE A 81 -12.97 5.98 12.44
CA ILE A 81 -11.73 6.76 12.75
C ILE A 81 -11.47 7.87 11.71
N LEU A 82 -11.87 7.64 10.47
CA LEU A 82 -11.60 8.56 9.35
C LEU A 82 -12.78 9.47 8.98
N ASP A 83 -13.94 9.37 9.65
CA ASP A 83 -15.18 10.02 9.23
C ASP A 83 -15.05 11.55 9.13
N TYR A 84 -14.31 12.16 10.05
CA TYR A 84 -14.12 13.61 10.11
C TYR A 84 -12.92 14.13 9.34
N MET A 85 -12.14 13.26 8.70
CA MET A 85 -10.96 13.64 7.93
C MET A 85 -11.37 14.13 6.53
N SER A 86 -10.88 15.30 6.12
CA SER A 86 -11.02 15.77 4.74
C SER A 86 -10.15 14.93 3.80
N ASP A 87 -10.36 15.06 2.49
CA ASP A 87 -9.52 14.39 1.49
C ASP A 87 -8.06 14.86 1.56
N GLN A 88 -7.83 16.16 1.85
CA GLN A 88 -6.50 16.70 2.06
C GLN A 88 -5.85 16.10 3.33
N ASP A 89 -6.61 15.90 4.42
CA ASP A 89 -6.10 15.25 5.62
C ASP A 89 -5.61 13.82 5.32
N LEU A 90 -6.35 13.06 4.52
CA LEU A 90 -5.95 11.72 4.12
C LEU A 90 -4.65 11.72 3.28
N GLN A 91 -4.49 12.72 2.40
CA GLN A 91 -3.26 12.89 1.61
C GLN A 91 -2.08 13.29 2.51
N ASP A 92 -2.28 14.25 3.42
CA ASP A 92 -1.24 14.70 4.35
C ASP A 92 -0.75 13.56 5.25
N MET A 93 -1.67 12.76 5.82
CA MET A 93 -1.34 11.59 6.62
C MET A 93 -0.58 10.53 5.80
N ALA A 94 -0.99 10.31 4.55
CA ALA A 94 -0.30 9.40 3.64
C ALA A 94 1.13 9.89 3.33
N ALA A 95 1.31 11.19 3.07
CA ALA A 95 2.62 11.81 2.87
C ALA A 95 3.50 11.65 4.11
N TYR A 96 2.95 11.87 5.30
CA TYR A 96 3.69 11.69 6.55
C TYR A 96 4.22 10.26 6.71
N TYR A 97 3.37 9.25 6.61
CA TYR A 97 3.82 7.86 6.74
C TYR A 97 4.74 7.42 5.60
N ASN A 98 4.51 7.92 4.39
CA ASN A 98 5.40 7.65 3.27
C ASN A 98 6.79 8.26 3.45
N SER A 99 6.94 9.34 4.21
CA SER A 99 8.23 9.97 4.51
C SER A 99 9.06 9.19 5.54
N LYS A 100 8.52 8.10 6.12
CA LYS A 100 9.18 7.28 7.14
C LYS A 100 9.79 6.03 6.52
N GLU A 101 10.89 5.57 7.10
CA GLU A 101 11.50 4.30 6.71
C GLU A 101 10.82 3.14 7.43
N ILE A 102 10.54 2.07 6.69
CA ILE A 102 9.99 0.85 7.25
C ILE A 102 11.07 0.10 8.02
N GLN A 103 10.77 -0.31 9.24
CA GLN A 103 11.60 -1.23 10.01
C GLN A 103 11.35 -2.65 9.52
N ILE A 104 12.41 -3.36 9.14
CA ILE A 104 12.29 -4.74 8.64
C ILE A 104 11.84 -5.67 9.76
N SER A 105 10.77 -6.42 9.53
CA SER A 105 10.25 -7.40 10.51
C SER A 105 11.15 -8.62 10.63
N GLY A 106 11.83 -8.97 9.54
CA GLY A 106 12.68 -10.16 9.43
C GLY A 106 11.90 -11.42 9.08
N ALA A 107 12.50 -12.25 8.22
CA ALA A 107 11.99 -13.58 7.95
C ALA A 107 12.26 -14.49 9.17
N LYS A 108 11.30 -15.38 9.46
CA LYS A 108 11.40 -16.34 10.57
C LYS A 108 11.78 -17.72 10.05
N GLU A 109 12.40 -18.53 10.88
CA GLU A 109 12.55 -19.97 10.60
C GLU A 109 11.21 -20.66 10.79
N ILE A 110 10.55 -20.95 9.68
CA ILE A 110 9.26 -21.65 9.68
C ILE A 110 9.33 -22.92 8.85
N THR A 111 8.50 -23.89 9.21
CA THR A 111 8.27 -25.10 8.43
C THR A 111 6.85 -25.10 7.87
N LEU A 112 6.62 -25.85 6.81
CA LEU A 112 5.32 -26.04 6.19
C LEU A 112 5.02 -27.53 6.06
N ILE A 113 3.77 -27.91 5.97
CA ILE A 113 3.38 -29.32 5.77
C ILE A 113 4.10 -29.86 4.53
N GLY A 114 4.97 -30.87 4.75
CA GLY A 114 5.79 -31.47 3.71
C GLY A 114 7.07 -30.72 3.34
N ILE A 115 7.42 -29.65 4.06
CA ILE A 115 8.70 -28.92 3.93
C ILE A 115 9.21 -28.61 5.35
N ASN A 116 10.07 -29.49 5.86
CA ASN A 116 10.61 -29.40 7.24
C ASN A 116 11.89 -28.56 7.33
N ASP A 117 12.43 -28.14 6.19
CA ASP A 117 13.63 -27.31 6.10
C ASP A 117 13.22 -25.84 5.94
N PRO A 118 13.48 -24.96 6.94
CA PRO A 118 13.14 -23.55 6.85
C PRO A 118 13.79 -22.83 5.68
N GLN A 119 15.01 -23.24 5.29
CA GLN A 119 15.70 -22.66 4.14
C GLN A 119 14.93 -22.91 2.84
N LYS A 120 14.38 -24.11 2.65
CA LYS A 120 13.55 -24.44 1.48
C LYS A 120 12.24 -23.66 1.46
N VAL A 121 11.68 -23.33 2.63
CA VAL A 121 10.50 -22.45 2.71
C VAL A 121 10.86 -21.03 2.27
N LEU A 122 12.01 -20.51 2.71
CA LEU A 122 12.49 -19.20 2.33
C LEU A 122 12.77 -19.11 0.82
N GLU A 123 13.46 -20.12 0.27
CA GLU A 123 13.74 -20.25 -1.17
C GLU A 123 12.45 -20.33 -2.00
N MET A 124 11.42 -21.02 -1.51
CA MET A 124 10.10 -21.05 -2.16
C MET A 124 9.50 -19.64 -2.24
N GLY A 125 9.54 -18.88 -1.13
CA GLY A 125 9.05 -17.50 -1.08
C GLY A 125 9.82 -16.59 -2.03
N GLU A 126 11.16 -16.70 -2.05
CA GLU A 126 12.02 -15.95 -2.94
C GLU A 126 11.73 -16.24 -4.42
N ASN A 127 11.66 -17.52 -4.79
CA ASN A 127 11.38 -17.94 -6.17
C ASN A 127 10.02 -17.40 -6.64
N LEU A 128 8.98 -17.49 -5.80
CA LEU A 128 7.66 -16.92 -6.10
C LEU A 128 7.72 -15.41 -6.27
N TYR A 129 8.42 -14.72 -5.39
CA TYR A 129 8.56 -13.27 -5.46
C TYR A 129 9.26 -12.83 -6.74
N ARG A 130 10.40 -13.46 -7.07
CA ARG A 130 11.27 -13.07 -8.17
C ARG A 130 10.84 -13.60 -9.54
N ALA A 131 10.37 -14.84 -9.60
CA ALA A 131 10.07 -15.54 -10.86
C ALA A 131 8.60 -15.91 -11.03
N GLY A 132 7.80 -15.89 -9.96
CA GLY A 132 6.44 -16.41 -9.99
C GLY A 132 6.41 -17.93 -10.15
N ASN A 133 5.31 -18.43 -10.70
CA ASN A 133 5.16 -19.86 -11.01
C ASN A 133 4.42 -20.02 -12.35
N LEU A 134 5.16 -20.24 -13.41
CA LEU A 134 4.61 -20.39 -14.77
C LEU A 134 3.66 -21.58 -14.91
N LYS A 135 3.84 -22.64 -14.10
CA LYS A 135 2.99 -23.85 -14.17
C LYS A 135 1.58 -23.58 -13.64
N THR A 136 1.46 -22.69 -12.64
CA THR A 136 0.19 -22.34 -12.01
C THR A 136 -0.33 -20.96 -12.44
N GLY A 137 0.45 -20.21 -13.24
CA GLY A 137 0.08 -18.90 -13.72
C GLY A 137 0.26 -17.77 -12.68
N VAL A 138 1.05 -18.01 -11.62
CA VAL A 138 1.39 -16.96 -10.64
C VAL A 138 2.40 -16.00 -11.23
N ALA A 139 2.04 -14.73 -11.35
CA ALA A 139 2.94 -13.69 -11.82
C ALA A 139 4.03 -13.36 -10.77
N ALA A 140 5.23 -12.98 -11.24
CA ALA A 140 6.31 -12.54 -10.36
C ALA A 140 5.97 -11.21 -9.68
N CYS A 141 6.07 -11.14 -8.36
CA CYS A 141 5.74 -9.94 -7.56
C CYS A 141 6.68 -8.78 -7.87
N VAL A 142 7.94 -9.09 -8.19
CA VAL A 142 8.98 -8.12 -8.53
C VAL A 142 8.59 -7.19 -9.68
N ALA A 143 7.76 -7.63 -10.61
CA ALA A 143 7.35 -6.84 -11.76
C ALA A 143 6.60 -5.55 -11.38
N CYS A 144 5.83 -5.57 -10.29
CA CYS A 144 5.07 -4.43 -9.80
C CYS A 144 5.64 -3.85 -8.50
N HIS A 145 6.17 -4.71 -7.63
CA HIS A 145 6.62 -4.32 -6.30
C HIS A 145 8.13 -4.10 -6.16
N SER A 146 8.88 -4.13 -7.25
CA SER A 146 10.35 -3.99 -7.37
C SER A 146 11.16 -5.15 -6.75
N PRO A 147 12.44 -5.31 -7.13
CA PRO A 147 13.29 -6.39 -6.60
C PRO A 147 13.53 -6.34 -5.11
N SER A 148 13.57 -5.15 -4.52
CA SER A 148 13.76 -4.92 -3.08
C SER A 148 12.45 -4.70 -2.31
N GLY A 149 11.29 -4.91 -2.95
CA GLY A 149 10.00 -4.71 -2.30
C GLY A 149 9.64 -3.25 -2.02
N LYS A 150 10.32 -2.27 -2.64
CA LYS A 150 10.04 -0.84 -2.43
C LYS A 150 8.81 -0.32 -3.16
N GLY A 151 8.18 -1.17 -3.97
CA GLY A 151 6.98 -0.82 -4.71
C GLY A 151 7.23 0.08 -5.92
N ASN A 152 6.15 0.69 -6.41
CA ASN A 152 6.17 1.70 -7.47
C ASN A 152 5.16 2.80 -7.10
N GLY A 153 5.63 3.87 -6.48
CA GLY A 153 4.80 4.96 -5.98
C GLY A 153 3.91 5.60 -7.05
N PRO A 154 4.45 6.02 -8.21
CA PRO A 154 3.65 6.58 -9.31
C PRO A 154 2.51 5.68 -9.80
N ALA A 155 2.73 4.37 -9.86
CA ALA A 155 1.70 3.40 -10.22
C ALA A 155 0.72 3.09 -9.08
N GLY A 156 1.03 3.49 -7.84
CA GLY A 156 0.24 3.15 -6.65
C GLY A 156 0.42 1.70 -6.20
N TYR A 157 1.53 1.06 -6.58
CA TYR A 157 1.91 -0.25 -6.06
C TYR A 157 2.71 -0.09 -4.78
N PRO A 158 2.24 -0.64 -3.64
CA PRO A 158 2.86 -0.40 -2.35
C PRO A 158 4.23 -1.06 -2.22
N ALA A 159 5.05 -0.49 -1.32
CA ALA A 159 6.16 -1.25 -0.77
C ALA A 159 5.63 -2.46 0.00
N LEU A 160 6.37 -3.56 -0.06
CA LEU A 160 6.06 -4.81 0.63
C LEU A 160 7.16 -5.21 1.60
N GLY A 161 8.43 -4.90 1.26
CA GLY A 161 9.59 -5.31 2.04
C GLY A 161 9.48 -4.87 3.50
N GLY A 162 9.82 -5.76 4.42
CA GLY A 162 9.79 -5.48 5.84
C GLY A 162 8.43 -5.52 6.52
N GLN A 163 7.34 -5.69 5.79
CA GLN A 163 6.00 -5.81 6.37
C GLN A 163 5.86 -7.12 7.16
N TYR A 164 5.00 -7.16 8.15
CA TYR A 164 4.70 -8.37 8.90
C TYR A 164 4.19 -9.50 8.01
N ALA A 165 4.75 -10.69 8.20
CA ALA A 165 4.35 -11.89 7.45
C ALA A 165 2.87 -12.20 7.67
N GLU A 166 2.38 -12.09 8.90
CA GLU A 166 1.00 -12.34 9.29
C GLU A 166 0.03 -11.39 8.56
N TYR A 167 0.39 -10.11 8.45
CA TYR A 167 -0.40 -9.14 7.70
C TYR A 167 -0.39 -9.43 6.19
N THR A 168 0.79 -9.74 5.63
CA THR A 168 0.94 -10.06 4.21
C THR A 168 0.15 -11.31 3.84
N GLU A 169 0.21 -12.37 4.67
CA GLU A 169 -0.58 -13.59 4.52
C GLU A 169 -2.08 -13.26 4.52
N LYS A 170 -2.57 -12.53 5.54
CA LYS A 170 -3.97 -12.10 5.64
C LYS A 170 -4.43 -11.36 4.38
N GLN A 171 -3.61 -10.43 3.86
CA GLN A 171 -3.98 -9.66 2.69
C GLN A 171 -4.01 -10.50 1.39
N LEU A 172 -3.07 -11.41 1.20
CA LEU A 172 -3.06 -12.31 0.05
C LEU A 172 -4.27 -13.26 0.07
N LEU A 173 -4.64 -13.77 1.25
CA LEU A 173 -5.85 -14.58 1.42
C LEU A 173 -7.11 -13.75 1.12
N ALA A 174 -7.21 -12.52 1.59
CA ALA A 174 -8.34 -11.63 1.34
C ALA A 174 -8.47 -11.24 -0.15
N TYR A 175 -7.35 -11.04 -0.85
CA TYR A 175 -7.38 -10.88 -2.31
C TYR A 175 -7.84 -12.15 -3.02
N ARG A 176 -7.32 -13.31 -2.62
CA ARG A 176 -7.68 -14.59 -3.22
C ARG A 176 -9.16 -14.94 -3.05
N SER A 177 -9.74 -14.65 -1.88
CA SER A 177 -11.16 -14.87 -1.61
C SER A 177 -12.08 -13.83 -2.27
N GLY A 178 -11.53 -12.70 -2.73
CA GLY A 178 -12.32 -11.60 -3.25
C GLY A 178 -12.86 -10.64 -2.16
N GLU A 179 -12.58 -10.89 -0.89
CA GLU A 179 -12.96 -10.01 0.22
C GLU A 179 -12.32 -8.62 0.08
N ARG A 180 -11.04 -8.57 -0.28
CA ARG A 180 -10.35 -7.32 -0.58
C ARG A 180 -10.51 -7.00 -2.07
N ASN A 181 -11.44 -6.09 -2.39
CA ASN A 181 -11.84 -5.78 -3.76
C ASN A 181 -11.88 -4.29 -4.10
N SER A 182 -11.49 -3.41 -3.17
CA SER A 182 -11.59 -1.96 -3.33
C SER A 182 -10.55 -1.41 -4.30
N GLY A 183 -11.00 -0.66 -5.30
CA GLY A 183 -10.18 0.03 -6.28
C GLY A 183 -9.64 -0.87 -7.41
N ALA A 184 -9.15 -0.22 -8.47
CA ALA A 184 -8.70 -0.92 -9.70
C ALA A 184 -7.54 -1.89 -9.45
N ASN A 185 -6.57 -1.51 -8.59
CA ASN A 185 -5.42 -2.36 -8.29
C ASN A 185 -5.76 -3.62 -7.49
N ALA A 186 -6.92 -3.63 -6.79
CA ALA A 186 -7.38 -4.84 -6.10
C ALA A 186 -7.68 -5.98 -7.07
N LYS A 187 -8.26 -5.68 -8.24
CA LYS A 187 -8.53 -6.69 -9.26
C LYS A 187 -7.26 -7.33 -9.82
N ILE A 188 -6.18 -6.56 -9.95
CA ILE A 188 -4.86 -7.08 -10.35
C ILE A 188 -4.37 -8.07 -9.30
N MET A 189 -4.40 -7.66 -8.02
CA MET A 189 -3.95 -8.51 -6.91
C MET A 189 -4.84 -9.74 -6.70
N GLN A 190 -6.14 -9.65 -6.94
CA GLN A 190 -7.04 -10.82 -6.97
C GLN A 190 -6.62 -11.82 -8.05
N GLY A 191 -6.31 -11.33 -9.26
CA GLY A 191 -5.82 -12.17 -10.35
C GLY A 191 -4.52 -12.90 -9.99
N VAL A 192 -3.56 -12.19 -9.38
CA VAL A 192 -2.28 -12.77 -8.93
C VAL A 192 -2.49 -13.77 -7.79
N ALA A 193 -3.28 -13.40 -6.77
CA ALA A 193 -3.46 -14.23 -5.58
C ALA A 193 -4.31 -15.49 -5.84
N LYS A 194 -5.18 -15.47 -6.85
CA LYS A 194 -6.11 -16.56 -7.17
C LYS A 194 -5.41 -17.91 -7.37
N ALA A 195 -4.23 -17.91 -7.98
CA ALA A 195 -3.48 -19.13 -8.28
C ALA A 195 -2.54 -19.58 -7.14
N LEU A 196 -2.38 -18.78 -6.08
CA LEU A 196 -1.52 -19.12 -4.95
C LEU A 196 -2.16 -20.15 -4.02
N THR A 197 -1.40 -21.18 -3.64
CA THR A 197 -1.77 -22.11 -2.57
C THR A 197 -1.51 -21.49 -1.18
N ASN A 198 -2.08 -22.07 -0.13
CA ASN A 198 -1.80 -21.62 1.25
C ASN A 198 -0.30 -21.75 1.61
N LYS A 199 0.39 -22.78 1.12
CA LYS A 199 1.83 -22.95 1.35
C LYS A 199 2.62 -21.83 0.67
N GLU A 200 2.30 -21.51 -0.58
CA GLU A 200 2.95 -20.45 -1.34
C GLU A 200 2.71 -19.07 -0.70
N ILE A 201 1.48 -18.81 -0.23
CA ILE A 201 1.17 -17.55 0.48
C ILE A 201 2.01 -17.41 1.75
N LYS A 202 2.12 -18.47 2.57
CA LYS A 202 2.93 -18.43 3.79
C LYS A 202 4.42 -18.26 3.52
N ALA A 203 4.96 -19.00 2.55
CA ALA A 203 6.36 -18.88 2.15
C ALA A 203 6.67 -17.48 1.63
N LEU A 204 5.82 -16.96 0.75
CA LEU A 204 5.94 -15.63 0.18
C LEU A 204 5.85 -14.53 1.24
N ALA A 205 4.89 -14.62 2.16
CA ALA A 205 4.71 -13.66 3.25
C ALA A 205 5.93 -13.62 4.17
N ASN A 206 6.48 -14.80 4.50
CA ASN A 206 7.71 -14.89 5.29
C ASN A 206 8.92 -14.31 4.57
N TYR A 207 9.10 -14.58 3.28
CA TYR A 207 10.18 -13.97 2.49
C TYR A 207 10.06 -12.44 2.45
N ILE A 208 8.86 -11.91 2.17
CA ILE A 208 8.58 -10.48 2.10
C ILE A 208 8.92 -9.77 3.42
N SER A 209 8.70 -10.41 4.57
CA SER A 209 8.99 -9.79 5.88
C SER A 209 10.47 -9.52 6.12
N GLY A 210 11.36 -10.23 5.44
CA GLY A 210 12.82 -10.02 5.47
C GLY A 210 13.38 -9.28 4.25
N LEU A 211 12.54 -8.98 3.25
CA LEU A 211 12.96 -8.33 2.01
C LEU A 211 13.28 -6.85 2.25
N ASN A 212 14.42 -6.37 1.71
CA ASN A 212 14.91 -4.98 1.81
C ASN A 212 15.76 -4.58 0.58
#